data_96a25319df4949b0af3038e18776cf06
#
_entry.id   96a25319df4949b0af3038e18776cf06
#
_cell.length_a   1.000
_cell.length_b   1.000
_cell.length_c   1.000
_cell.angle_alpha   90.00
_cell.angle_beta   90.00
_cell.angle_gamma   90.00
#
_symmetry.space_group_name_H-M   'P 1'
#
loop_
_entity.id
_entity.type
_entity.pdbx_description
1 polymer ?
#
loop_
_entity_poly.entity_id
_entity_poly.type
_entity_poly.pdbx_seq_one_letter_code
_entity_poly.pdbx_strand_id
1 'polypeptide(L)' 'MADADASDRVRTLLLRGDNLLKHGRSQDKAREAFEEARNVAQEAELDEPVRQLIERRLEQLA' A
#
# COMPACT_ATOMS: atom_id res chain seq x y z
N MET A 1 18.97 -0.74 5.92
CA MET A 1 18.40 -1.94 6.57
C MET A 1 16.93 -1.76 6.85
N ALA A 2 16.58 -0.75 7.66
CA ALA A 2 15.17 -0.49 7.93
C ALA A 2 14.38 -0.19 6.66
N ASP A 3 15.05 0.46 5.69
CA ASP A 3 14.39 0.83 4.45
C ASP A 3 13.99 -0.38 3.61
N ALA A 4 14.83 -1.42 3.61
CA ALA A 4 14.52 -2.64 2.87
C ALA A 4 13.30 -3.34 3.46
N ASP A 5 13.24 -3.41 4.78
CA ASP A 5 12.10 -4.03 5.46
C ASP A 5 10.81 -3.24 5.21
N ALA A 6 10.91 -1.91 5.25
CA ALA A 6 9.75 -1.07 5.00
C ALA A 6 9.26 -1.21 3.55
N SER A 7 10.20 -1.26 2.60
CA SER A 7 9.84 -1.44 1.20
C SER A 7 9.14 -2.78 0.97
N ASP A 8 9.65 -3.83 1.62
CA ASP A 8 9.04 -5.16 1.51
C ASP A 8 7.64 -5.16 2.11
N ARG A 9 7.46 -4.50 3.24
CA ARG A 9 6.14 -4.42 3.87
C ARG A 9 5.16 -3.68 2.98
N VAL A 10 5.59 -2.57 2.39
CA VAL A 10 4.73 -1.81 1.48
C VAL A 10 4.34 -2.68 0.29
N ARG A 11 5.30 -3.39 -0.28
CA ARG A 11 5.00 -4.27 -1.42
C ARG A 11 3.99 -5.35 -1.03
N THR A 12 4.18 -5.97 0.11
CA THR A 12 3.26 -7.00 0.59
C THR A 12 1.86 -6.44 0.79
N LEU A 13 1.77 -5.24 1.37
CA LEU A 13 0.47 -4.61 1.61
C LEU A 13 -0.22 -4.24 0.30
N LEU A 14 0.55 -3.74 -0.69
CA LEU A 14 -0.02 -3.42 -1.99
C LEU A 14 -0.54 -4.67 -2.68
N LEU A 15 0.21 -5.77 -2.62
CA LEU A 15 -0.23 -7.03 -3.20
C LEU A 15 -1.49 -7.53 -2.51
N ARG A 16 -1.54 -7.40 -1.20
CA ARG A 16 -2.71 -7.83 -0.43
C ARG A 16 -3.95 -7.05 -0.87
N GLY A 17 -3.81 -5.72 -0.98
CA GLY A 17 -4.91 -4.90 -1.42
C GLY A 17 -5.35 -5.24 -2.83
N ASP A 18 -4.38 -5.41 -3.73
CA ASP A 18 -4.68 -5.77 -5.11
C ASP A 18 -5.41 -7.12 -5.19
N ASN A 19 -4.97 -8.10 -4.40
CA ASN A 19 -5.62 -9.41 -4.39
C ASN A 19 -7.04 -9.33 -3.86
N LEU A 20 -7.26 -8.51 -2.83
CA LEU A 20 -8.61 -8.35 -2.29
C LEU A 20 -9.55 -7.78 -3.35
N LEU A 21 -9.08 -6.80 -4.11
CA LEU A 21 -9.88 -6.22 -5.19
C LEU A 21 -10.10 -7.21 -6.33
N LYS A 22 -9.05 -7.95 -6.68
CA LYS A 22 -9.11 -8.89 -7.80
C LYS A 22 -10.12 -10.01 -7.54
N HIS A 23 -10.22 -10.43 -6.30
CA HIS A 23 -11.13 -11.54 -5.95
C HIS A 23 -12.52 -11.05 -5.55
N GLY A 24 -12.82 -9.78 -5.77
CA GLY A 24 -14.13 -9.23 -5.44
C GLY A 24 -14.41 -9.17 -3.96
N ARG A 25 -13.37 -9.10 -3.15
CA ARG A 25 -13.50 -8.98 -1.71
C ARG A 25 -13.80 -7.54 -1.31
N SER A 26 -13.82 -7.30 -0.02
CA SER A 26 -14.19 -6.00 0.52
C SER A 26 -13.23 -4.89 0.07
N GLN A 27 -13.79 -3.82 -0.51
CA GLN A 27 -13.01 -2.63 -0.84
C GLN A 27 -12.48 -1.97 0.44
N ASP A 28 -13.23 -2.07 1.53
CA ASP A 28 -12.79 -1.49 2.80
C ASP A 28 -11.50 -2.13 3.28
N LYS A 29 -11.39 -3.45 3.14
CA LYS A 29 -10.16 -4.14 3.55
C LYS A 29 -9.01 -3.81 2.63
N ALA A 30 -9.27 -3.68 1.33
CA ALA A 30 -8.24 -3.27 0.39
C ALA A 30 -7.75 -1.86 0.73
N ARG A 31 -8.67 -0.96 1.06
CA ARG A 31 -8.29 0.40 1.46
C ARG A 31 -7.44 0.39 2.71
N GLU A 32 -7.80 -0.44 3.70
CA GLU A 32 -7.01 -0.54 4.91
C GLU A 32 -5.59 -0.97 4.60
N ALA A 33 -5.43 -1.94 3.70
CA ALA A 33 -4.10 -2.40 3.32
C ALA A 33 -3.29 -1.27 2.67
N PHE A 34 -3.92 -0.52 1.77
CA PHE A 34 -3.23 0.59 1.11
C PHE A 34 -2.92 1.72 2.08
N GLU A 35 -3.81 2.02 3.02
CA GLU A 35 -3.56 3.06 4.01
C GLU A 35 -2.44 2.65 4.94
N GLU A 36 -2.37 1.39 5.32
CA GLU A 36 -1.27 0.91 6.13
C GLU A 36 0.04 1.01 5.37
N ALA A 37 0.03 0.68 4.06
CA ALA A 37 1.21 0.84 3.24
C ALA A 37 1.65 2.30 3.21
N ARG A 38 0.70 3.23 3.12
CA ARG A 38 1.03 4.66 3.15
C ARG A 38 1.68 5.05 4.47
N ASN A 39 1.15 4.56 5.58
CA ASN A 39 1.72 4.86 6.89
C ASN A 39 3.15 4.33 7.01
N VAL A 40 3.38 3.10 6.54
CA VAL A 40 4.72 2.52 6.57
C VAL A 40 5.67 3.36 5.72
N ALA A 41 5.23 3.76 4.52
CA ALA A 41 6.06 4.56 3.62
C ALA A 41 6.39 5.92 4.22
N GLN A 42 5.44 6.54 4.91
CA GLN A 42 5.68 7.82 5.54
C GLN A 42 6.65 7.72 6.70
N GLU A 43 6.47 6.71 7.56
CA GLU A 43 7.33 6.52 8.71
C GLU A 43 8.75 6.20 8.32
N ALA A 44 8.91 5.43 7.25
CA ALA A 44 10.23 5.04 6.76
C ALA A 44 10.81 6.04 5.77
N GLU A 45 10.05 7.09 5.45
CA GLU A 45 10.47 8.13 4.51
C GLU A 45 10.91 7.54 3.18
N LEU A 46 10.09 6.63 2.66
CA LEU A 46 10.39 6.00 1.38
C LEU A 46 10.30 7.00 0.24
N ASP A 47 10.96 6.65 -0.87
CA ASP A 47 11.04 7.54 -2.02
C ASP A 47 9.67 7.89 -2.59
N GLU A 48 9.60 9.04 -3.26
CA GLU A 48 8.37 9.56 -3.80
C GLU A 48 7.68 8.61 -4.78
N PRO A 49 8.39 7.91 -5.67
CA PRO A 49 7.72 6.97 -6.58
C PRO A 49 6.90 5.90 -5.84
N VAL A 50 7.40 5.41 -4.72
CA VAL A 50 6.66 4.43 -3.92
C VAL A 50 5.41 5.06 -3.35
N ARG A 51 5.54 6.26 -2.81
CA ARG A 51 4.42 6.97 -2.20
C ARG A 51 3.35 7.29 -3.24
N GLN A 52 3.76 7.71 -4.44
CA GLN A 52 2.82 7.98 -5.52
C GLN A 52 2.07 6.73 -5.94
N LEU A 53 2.75 5.60 -5.97
CA LEU A 53 2.11 4.35 -6.33
C LEU A 53 0.98 4.01 -5.36
N ILE A 54 1.23 4.22 -4.08
CA ILE A 54 0.23 3.98 -3.04
C ILE A 54 -0.94 4.93 -3.19
N GLU A 55 -0.66 6.22 -3.42
CA GLU A 55 -1.71 7.22 -3.57
C GLU A 55 -2.61 6.91 -4.76
N ARG A 56 -2.03 6.43 -5.86
CA ARG A 56 -2.82 6.06 -7.02
C ARG A 56 -3.81 4.95 -6.69
N ARG A 57 -3.37 3.97 -5.92
CA ARG A 57 -4.26 2.88 -5.55
C ARG A 57 -5.39 3.36 -4.66
N LEU A 58 -5.08 4.27 -3.73
CA LEU A 58 -6.12 4.84 -2.88
C LEU A 58 -7.12 5.65 -3.69
N GLU A 59 -6.62 6.40 -4.69
CA GLU A 59 -7.51 7.17 -5.55
C GLU A 59 -8.46 6.28 -6.33
N GLN A 60 -8.00 5.11 -6.74
CA GLN A 60 -8.85 4.19 -7.49
C GLN A 60 -10.02 3.67 -6.66
N LEU A 61 -9.89 3.72 -5.35
CA LEU A 61 -10.95 3.28 -4.45
C LEU A 61 -11.93 4.38 -4.07
N ALA A 62 -11.59 5.61 -4.39
CA ALA A 62 -12.40 6.76 -3.98
C ALA A 62 -13.69 6.88 -4.80
#